data_a0128ae940b46cd2ecdb4d706765278e
#
_entry.id   a0128ae940b46cd2ecdb4d706765278e
#
_cell.length_a   1.000
_cell.length_b   1.000
_cell.length_c   1.000
_cell.angle_alpha   90.00
_cell.angle_beta   90.00
_cell.angle_gamma   90.00
#
_symmetry.space_group_name_H-M   'P 1'
#
loop_
_entity.id
_entity.type
_entity.pdbx_description
1 polymer ?
#
loop_
_entity_poly.entity_id
_entity_poly.type
_entity_poly.pdbx_seq_one_letter_code
_entity_poly.pdbx_strand_id
1 'polypeptide(L)'
;MGEIVEFKITSQNSVASGVRRVEAMTGQLAKSNLSFLEKISDKAKIEKNKKDSKSKNINISKDVLNGEIIEIGKIKLSFNVVKNLETKDLRFLTDECKNDLGTGVSCIISDNDEKSSIAIGVTNDITDKFDAVKLIQMSAKIMDGKGGGGRSDMALAGANNINKSEEVFDALKEEISKKS
;
A
#
# COMPACT_ATOMS: atom_id res chain seq x y z
N MET A 1 -43.89 -21.88 32.80
CA MET A 1 -42.70 -22.29 31.99
C MET A 1 -42.36 -21.13 31.08
N GLY A 2 -41.18 -20.57 31.19
CA GLY A 2 -40.75 -19.47 30.32
C GLY A 2 -40.27 -20.02 28.97
N GLU A 3 -40.78 -19.53 27.88
CA GLU A 3 -40.28 -19.85 26.53
C GLU A 3 -38.93 -19.23 26.31
N ILE A 4 -37.95 -20.01 25.92
CA ILE A 4 -36.65 -19.52 25.45
C ILE A 4 -36.83 -19.07 24.01
N VAL A 5 -37.04 -17.77 23.82
CA VAL A 5 -37.33 -17.16 22.51
C VAL A 5 -36.07 -17.08 21.65
N GLU A 6 -34.88 -17.05 22.26
CA GLU A 6 -33.62 -16.95 21.55
C GLU A 6 -32.45 -17.48 22.38
N PHE A 7 -31.59 -18.28 21.77
CA PHE A 7 -30.41 -18.90 22.37
C PHE A 7 -29.16 -18.62 21.51
N LYS A 8 -28.09 -18.12 22.11
CA LYS A 8 -26.85 -17.89 21.38
C LYS A 8 -25.62 -18.34 22.18
N ILE A 9 -24.71 -19.07 21.54
CA ILE A 9 -23.41 -19.41 22.09
C ILE A 9 -22.49 -18.20 21.99
N THR A 10 -21.96 -17.73 23.12
CA THR A 10 -21.12 -16.53 23.20
C THR A 10 -19.63 -16.85 23.16
N SER A 11 -19.22 -18.00 23.70
CA SER A 11 -17.84 -18.44 23.63
C SER A 11 -17.71 -19.95 23.65
N GLN A 12 -16.64 -20.46 23.03
CA GLN A 12 -16.24 -21.86 23.09
C GLN A 12 -14.72 -21.94 23.20
N ASN A 13 -14.22 -22.38 24.34
CA ASN A 13 -12.80 -22.47 24.63
C ASN A 13 -12.41 -23.86 25.11
N SER A 14 -11.19 -24.29 24.78
CA SER A 14 -10.58 -25.48 25.39
C SER A 14 -9.98 -25.12 26.74
N VAL A 15 -10.38 -25.85 27.80
CA VAL A 15 -9.95 -25.57 29.17
C VAL A 15 -8.89 -26.60 29.62
N ALA A 16 -8.97 -27.81 29.09
CA ALA A 16 -7.97 -28.89 29.33
C ALA A 16 -8.04 -29.88 28.15
N SER A 17 -7.10 -30.83 28.14
CA SER A 17 -7.10 -31.92 27.16
C SER A 17 -8.44 -32.68 27.19
N GLY A 18 -9.22 -32.62 26.13
CA GLY A 18 -10.53 -33.26 25.99
C GLY A 18 -11.72 -32.53 26.63
N VAL A 19 -11.51 -31.36 27.31
CA VAL A 19 -12.59 -30.59 27.95
C VAL A 19 -12.81 -29.26 27.24
N ARG A 20 -14.05 -29.00 26.78
CA ARG A 20 -14.45 -27.73 26.16
C ARG A 20 -15.48 -27.01 27.01
N ARG A 21 -15.25 -25.72 27.26
CA ARG A 21 -16.21 -24.84 27.93
C ARG A 21 -17.00 -24.08 26.86
N VAL A 22 -18.32 -24.13 26.98
CA VAL A 22 -19.24 -23.38 26.14
C VAL A 22 -20.04 -22.42 27.02
N GLU A 23 -20.07 -21.15 26.66
CA GLU A 23 -20.89 -20.14 27.29
C GLU A 23 -21.98 -19.69 26.35
N ALA A 24 -23.20 -19.57 26.85
CA ALA A 24 -24.37 -19.19 26.07
C ALA A 24 -25.26 -18.19 26.82
N MET A 25 -25.94 -17.36 26.09
CA MET A 25 -26.93 -16.40 26.58
C MET A 25 -28.30 -16.65 26.00
N THR A 26 -29.35 -16.38 26.79
CA THR A 26 -30.75 -16.54 26.40
C THR A 26 -31.57 -15.28 26.66
N GLY A 27 -32.72 -15.12 26.02
CA GLY A 27 -33.71 -14.07 26.27
C GLY A 27 -33.32 -12.69 25.75
N GLN A 28 -33.76 -11.64 26.43
CA GLN A 28 -33.56 -10.24 26.00
C GLN A 28 -32.11 -9.82 25.92
N LEU A 29 -31.24 -10.40 26.75
CA LEU A 29 -29.79 -10.17 26.70
C LEU A 29 -29.15 -10.69 25.39
N ALA A 30 -29.72 -11.73 24.79
CA ALA A 30 -29.28 -12.22 23.48
C ALA A 30 -29.64 -11.25 22.35
N LYS A 31 -30.78 -10.56 22.46
CA LYS A 31 -31.21 -9.53 21.47
C LYS A 31 -30.41 -8.24 21.54
N SER A 32 -30.15 -7.72 22.73
CA SER A 32 -29.38 -6.48 22.89
C SER A 32 -27.90 -6.62 22.53
N ASN A 33 -27.34 -7.83 22.70
CA ASN A 33 -25.97 -8.12 22.30
C ASN A 33 -25.81 -8.39 20.79
N LEU A 34 -26.88 -8.63 20.02
CA LEU A 34 -26.77 -8.86 18.57
C LEU A 34 -26.21 -7.61 17.87
N SER A 35 -26.74 -6.42 18.16
CA SER A 35 -26.26 -5.18 17.55
C SER A 35 -24.86 -4.76 18.02
N PHE A 36 -24.47 -5.17 19.24
CA PHE A 36 -23.13 -4.92 19.77
C PHE A 36 -22.12 -5.92 19.23
N LEU A 37 -22.52 -7.20 19.08
CA LEU A 37 -21.67 -8.25 18.53
C LEU A 37 -21.49 -8.14 17.01
N GLU A 38 -22.46 -7.64 16.27
CA GLU A 38 -22.30 -7.29 14.86
C GLU A 38 -21.24 -6.18 14.69
N LYS A 39 -21.30 -5.13 15.52
CA LYS A 39 -20.27 -4.07 15.54
C LYS A 39 -18.88 -4.58 15.97
N ILE A 40 -18.82 -5.59 16.87
CA ILE A 40 -17.56 -6.23 17.27
C ILE A 40 -17.10 -7.24 16.22
N SER A 41 -18.01 -7.98 15.58
CA SER A 41 -17.64 -8.94 14.52
C SER A 41 -17.08 -8.23 13.29
N ASP A 42 -17.58 -7.04 12.98
CA ASP A 42 -17.01 -6.20 11.92
C ASP A 42 -15.64 -5.64 12.32
N LYS A 43 -15.47 -5.21 13.58
CA LYS A 43 -14.15 -4.88 14.12
C LYS A 43 -13.22 -6.09 14.24
N ALA A 44 -13.72 -7.25 14.65
CA ALA A 44 -12.92 -8.48 14.77
C ALA A 44 -12.60 -9.14 13.43
N LYS A 45 -13.43 -8.96 12.39
CA LYS A 45 -13.08 -9.31 11.00
C LYS A 45 -11.97 -8.41 10.47
N ILE A 46 -11.98 -7.14 10.85
CA ILE A 46 -10.90 -6.18 10.56
C ILE A 46 -9.62 -6.58 11.33
N GLU A 47 -9.72 -7.09 12.57
CA GLU A 47 -8.56 -7.51 13.36
C GLU A 47 -8.08 -8.94 13.08
N LYS A 48 -8.95 -9.90 12.66
CA LYS A 48 -8.52 -11.24 12.24
C LYS A 48 -7.81 -11.23 10.89
N ASN A 49 -8.24 -10.38 9.96
CA ASN A 49 -7.49 -10.13 8.73
C ASN A 49 -6.14 -9.43 8.97
N LYS A 50 -5.90 -8.90 10.20
CA LYS A 50 -4.60 -8.34 10.62
C LYS A 50 -3.63 -9.37 11.21
N LYS A 51 -4.05 -10.60 11.53
CA LYS A 51 -3.17 -11.61 12.17
C LYS A 51 -2.65 -12.70 11.25
N ASP A 52 -3.28 -12.95 10.09
CA ASP A 52 -2.88 -14.02 9.17
C ASP A 52 -2.11 -13.56 7.93
N SER A 53 -1.98 -12.28 7.74
CA SER A 53 -1.00 -11.71 6.83
C SER A 53 -0.10 -10.75 7.61
N LYS A 54 1.15 -11.14 7.84
CA LYS A 54 2.27 -10.25 8.16
C LYS A 54 2.66 -9.39 6.94
N SER A 55 1.70 -9.05 6.10
CA SER A 55 1.67 -7.86 5.29
C SER A 55 0.62 -6.96 5.93
N LYS A 56 1.05 -5.90 6.57
CA LYS A 56 0.19 -4.78 6.86
C LYS A 56 -0.45 -4.39 5.53
N ASN A 57 -1.70 -4.84 5.27
CA ASN A 57 -2.57 -4.12 4.38
C ASN A 57 -2.80 -2.77 5.05
N ILE A 58 -1.86 -1.88 4.86
CA ILE A 58 -2.14 -0.48 4.94
C ILE A 58 -3.14 -0.30 3.79
N ASN A 59 -4.42 -0.12 4.11
CA ASN A 59 -5.33 0.59 3.23
C ASN A 59 -4.72 2.00 3.14
N ILE A 60 -3.71 2.13 2.30
CA ILE A 60 -3.25 3.42 1.83
C ILE A 60 -4.38 3.81 0.88
N SER A 61 -5.38 4.47 1.45
CA SER A 61 -6.44 5.09 0.68
C SER A 61 -5.75 5.93 -0.39
N LYS A 62 -6.25 5.91 -1.62
CA LYS A 62 -5.75 6.75 -2.72
C LYS A 62 -5.63 8.23 -2.34
N ASP A 63 -6.28 8.62 -1.24
CA ASP A 63 -6.21 9.95 -0.61
C ASP A 63 -4.81 10.34 -0.08
N VAL A 64 -3.90 9.37 0.08
CA VAL A 64 -2.49 9.64 0.47
C VAL A 64 -1.64 9.99 -0.76
N LEU A 65 -2.13 9.66 -1.96
CA LEU A 65 -1.50 9.97 -3.23
C LEU A 65 -2.00 11.32 -3.76
N ASN A 66 -1.61 12.40 -3.12
CA ASN A 66 -1.85 13.77 -3.61
C ASN A 66 -0.87 14.17 -4.73
N GLY A 67 -0.36 13.20 -5.48
CA GLY A 67 0.63 13.42 -6.50
C GLY A 67 0.08 14.02 -7.79
N GLU A 68 0.95 14.64 -8.53
CA GLU A 68 0.64 15.16 -9.86
C GLU A 68 0.67 14.04 -10.89
N ILE A 69 -0.36 14.00 -11.75
CA ILE A 69 -0.37 13.18 -12.96
C ILE A 69 -0.31 14.13 -14.13
N ILE A 70 0.76 14.05 -14.90
CA ILE A 70 0.93 14.84 -16.13
C ILE A 70 0.94 13.93 -17.35
N GLU A 71 0.35 14.41 -18.42
CA GLU A 71 0.36 13.74 -19.72
C GLU A 71 1.43 14.37 -20.63
N ILE A 72 2.35 13.54 -21.10
CA ILE A 72 3.43 13.92 -22.01
C ILE A 72 3.24 13.11 -23.29
N GLY A 73 2.62 13.69 -24.28
CA GLY A 73 2.21 12.97 -25.49
C GLY A 73 1.20 11.87 -25.18
N LYS A 74 1.57 10.61 -25.36
CA LYS A 74 0.74 9.42 -25.06
C LYS A 74 1.10 8.76 -23.73
N ILE A 75 2.04 9.30 -23.00
CA ILE A 75 2.61 8.72 -21.78
C ILE A 75 2.21 9.55 -20.58
N LYS A 76 1.73 8.92 -19.53
CA LYS A 76 1.39 9.56 -18.27
C LYS A 76 2.55 9.42 -17.29
N LEU A 77 2.89 10.51 -16.61
CA LEU A 77 3.81 10.49 -15.48
C LEU A 77 3.02 10.77 -14.19
N SER A 78 3.00 9.81 -13.29
CA SER A 78 2.50 9.99 -11.92
C SER A 78 3.67 10.21 -10.99
N PHE A 79 3.64 11.30 -10.23
CA PHE A 79 4.68 11.64 -9.26
C PHE A 79 4.07 11.90 -7.90
N ASN A 80 4.51 11.16 -6.89
CA ASN A 80 3.97 11.23 -5.54
C ASN A 80 5.09 11.30 -4.51
N VAL A 81 4.93 12.12 -3.50
CA VAL A 81 5.79 12.16 -2.32
C VAL A 81 4.94 11.77 -1.11
N VAL A 82 5.34 10.71 -0.42
CA VAL A 82 4.64 10.17 0.75
C VAL A 82 5.57 10.17 1.96
N LYS A 83 5.01 10.20 3.16
CA LYS A 83 5.81 10.19 4.40
C LYS A 83 5.73 8.83 5.09
N ASN A 84 6.85 8.42 5.68
CA ASN A 84 6.93 7.26 6.58
C ASN A 84 6.40 5.95 5.98
N LEU A 85 6.66 5.69 4.69
CA LEU A 85 6.28 4.46 4.02
C LEU A 85 7.46 3.46 4.00
N GLU A 86 7.21 2.23 4.43
CA GLU A 86 8.22 1.16 4.35
C GLU A 86 8.49 0.76 2.88
N THR A 87 9.71 0.33 2.58
CA THR A 87 10.14 -0.04 1.21
C THR A 87 9.25 -1.13 0.57
N LYS A 88 8.67 -2.01 1.37
CA LYS A 88 7.75 -3.06 0.89
C LYS A 88 6.44 -2.48 0.40
N ASP A 89 5.89 -1.55 1.19
CA ASP A 89 4.63 -0.88 0.89
C ASP A 89 4.80 0.10 -0.28
N LEU A 90 5.98 0.72 -0.38
CA LEU A 90 6.35 1.58 -1.50
C LEU A 90 6.31 0.82 -2.85
N ARG A 91 6.81 -0.42 -2.87
CA ARG A 91 6.73 -1.27 -4.07
C ARG A 91 5.29 -1.59 -4.47
N PHE A 92 4.48 -1.99 -3.50
CA PHE A 92 3.06 -2.32 -3.73
C PHE A 92 2.30 -1.10 -4.27
N LEU A 93 2.50 0.06 -3.64
CA LEU A 93 1.85 1.30 -4.06
C LEU A 93 2.26 1.73 -5.48
N THR A 94 3.55 1.55 -5.82
CA THR A 94 4.06 1.85 -7.16
C THR A 94 3.44 0.94 -8.23
N ASP A 95 3.21 -0.34 -7.90
CA ASP A 95 2.53 -1.30 -8.79
C ASP A 95 1.05 -0.93 -9.01
N GLU A 96 0.36 -0.52 -7.95
CA GLU A 96 -1.03 -0.04 -8.06
C GLU A 96 -1.13 1.23 -8.92
N CYS A 97 -0.26 2.22 -8.66
CA CYS A 97 -0.22 3.44 -9.47
C CYS A 97 0.08 3.14 -10.94
N LYS A 98 1.01 2.24 -11.22
CA LYS A 98 1.34 1.79 -12.57
C LYS A 98 0.12 1.20 -13.28
N ASN A 99 -0.63 0.34 -12.60
CA ASN A 99 -1.83 -0.28 -13.17
C ASN A 99 -2.95 0.73 -13.46
N ASP A 100 -3.11 1.75 -12.63
CA ASP A 100 -4.11 2.81 -12.82
C ASP A 100 -3.77 3.77 -13.97
N LEU A 101 -2.49 3.93 -14.30
CA LEU A 101 -2.05 4.84 -15.37
C LEU A 101 -2.42 4.36 -16.78
N GLY A 102 -2.54 3.04 -16.97
CA GLY A 102 -2.69 2.41 -18.29
C GLY A 102 -1.37 2.39 -19.06
N THR A 103 -0.90 3.52 -19.58
CA THR A 103 0.41 3.69 -20.24
C THR A 103 1.17 4.83 -19.58
N GLY A 104 2.29 4.51 -18.90
CA GLY A 104 3.03 5.56 -18.22
C GLY A 104 4.13 5.10 -17.26
N VAL A 105 4.64 6.08 -16.56
CA VAL A 105 5.68 5.94 -15.53
C VAL A 105 5.12 6.43 -14.21
N SER A 106 5.22 5.62 -13.15
CA SER A 106 4.89 5.99 -11.78
C SER A 106 6.16 6.20 -10.99
N CYS A 107 6.30 7.34 -10.34
CA CYS A 107 7.39 7.64 -9.42
C CYS A 107 6.82 7.96 -8.04
N ILE A 108 7.25 7.23 -7.03
CA ILE A 108 6.87 7.47 -5.64
C ILE A 108 8.12 7.61 -4.79
N ILE A 109 8.20 8.71 -4.05
CA ILE A 109 9.26 9.00 -3.11
C ILE A 109 8.69 8.89 -1.70
N SER A 110 9.30 8.07 -0.86
CA SER A 110 8.98 7.99 0.57
C SER A 110 10.01 8.80 1.35
N ASP A 111 9.53 9.79 2.07
CA ASP A 111 10.31 10.57 3.02
C ASP A 111 10.22 9.92 4.41
N ASN A 112 11.31 9.32 4.85
CA ASN A 112 11.45 8.81 6.22
C ASN A 112 12.56 9.61 6.87
N ASP A 113 12.34 10.22 8.01
CA ASP A 113 13.19 11.20 8.69
C ASP A 113 14.71 10.93 8.63
N GLU A 114 15.11 9.65 8.55
CA GLU A 114 16.53 9.27 8.46
C GLU A 114 16.97 8.88 7.04
N LYS A 115 16.08 8.36 6.21
CA LYS A 115 16.40 7.82 4.87
C LYS A 115 15.19 7.92 3.97
N SER A 116 15.35 8.56 2.84
CA SER A 116 14.32 8.54 1.80
C SER A 116 14.48 7.33 0.91
N SER A 117 13.39 6.86 0.34
CA SER A 117 13.36 5.76 -0.62
C SER A 117 12.56 6.19 -1.85
N ILE A 118 13.02 5.82 -3.02
CA ILE A 118 12.35 6.10 -4.29
C ILE A 118 12.03 4.80 -5.00
N ALA A 119 10.84 4.72 -5.58
CA ALA A 119 10.42 3.63 -6.44
C ALA A 119 9.89 4.17 -7.76
N ILE A 120 10.27 3.53 -8.85
CA ILE A 120 9.78 3.85 -10.19
C ILE A 120 9.20 2.59 -10.81
N GLY A 121 7.97 2.70 -11.29
CA GLY A 121 7.25 1.70 -12.06
C GLY A 121 7.04 2.19 -13.49
N VAL A 122 7.23 1.31 -14.46
CA VAL A 122 7.01 1.54 -15.88
C VAL A 122 6.01 0.52 -16.38
N THR A 123 4.99 0.94 -17.11
CA THR A 123 4.01 0.01 -17.68
C THR A 123 4.65 -0.86 -18.77
N ASN A 124 4.21 -2.12 -18.85
CA ASN A 124 4.86 -3.14 -19.68
C ASN A 124 4.92 -2.79 -21.18
N ASP A 125 3.98 -2.00 -21.66
CA ASP A 125 3.85 -1.55 -23.05
C ASP A 125 4.94 -0.56 -23.48
N ILE A 126 5.62 0.08 -22.53
CA ILE A 126 6.67 1.07 -22.80
C ILE A 126 8.04 0.70 -22.20
N THR A 127 8.19 -0.50 -21.64
CA THR A 127 9.48 -0.95 -21.06
C THR A 127 10.62 -1.03 -22.08
N ASP A 128 10.31 -1.18 -23.36
CA ASP A 128 11.30 -1.15 -24.46
C ASP A 128 11.90 0.26 -24.65
N LYS A 129 11.12 1.30 -24.37
CA LYS A 129 11.54 2.69 -24.48
C LYS A 129 12.11 3.24 -23.17
N PHE A 130 11.48 2.85 -22.04
CA PHE A 130 11.79 3.34 -20.70
C PHE A 130 12.13 2.17 -19.77
N ASP A 131 13.34 2.13 -19.32
CA ASP A 131 13.82 1.15 -18.35
C ASP A 131 13.79 1.74 -16.96
N ALA A 132 12.98 1.15 -16.05
CA ALA A 132 12.85 1.61 -14.68
C ALA A 132 14.19 1.64 -13.93
N VAL A 133 15.13 0.74 -14.28
CA VAL A 133 16.48 0.72 -13.66
C VAL A 133 17.28 1.95 -14.06
N LYS A 134 17.20 2.37 -15.32
CA LYS A 134 17.90 3.60 -15.77
C LYS A 134 17.30 4.85 -15.15
N LEU A 135 15.98 4.91 -15.11
CA LEU A 135 15.26 6.05 -14.50
C LEU A 135 15.55 6.15 -13.00
N ILE A 136 15.57 5.01 -12.28
CA ILE A 136 15.84 5.02 -10.84
C ILE A 136 17.29 5.40 -10.53
N GLN A 137 18.25 4.95 -11.35
CA GLN A 137 19.66 5.32 -11.17
C GLN A 137 19.90 6.82 -11.38
N MET A 138 19.24 7.42 -12.36
CA MET A 138 19.27 8.85 -12.60
C MET A 138 18.67 9.61 -11.43
N SER A 139 17.47 9.21 -10.99
CA SER A 139 16.76 9.84 -9.87
C SER A 139 17.53 9.71 -8.55
N ALA A 140 18.12 8.54 -8.29
CA ALA A 140 18.92 8.31 -7.10
C ALA A 140 20.19 9.22 -7.06
N LYS A 141 20.84 9.42 -8.21
CA LYS A 141 21.98 10.34 -8.31
C LYS A 141 21.60 11.79 -7.98
N ILE A 142 20.45 12.24 -8.47
CA ILE A 142 19.91 13.59 -8.17
C ILE A 142 19.70 13.74 -6.67
N MET A 143 19.15 12.72 -6.01
CA MET A 143 18.85 12.72 -4.58
C MET A 143 20.03 12.29 -3.68
N ASP A 144 21.25 12.33 -4.18
CA ASP A 144 22.48 11.95 -3.46
C ASP A 144 22.42 10.49 -2.92
N GLY A 145 21.68 9.62 -3.57
CA GLY A 145 21.55 8.20 -3.24
C GLY A 145 22.70 7.36 -3.80
N LYS A 146 22.87 6.15 -3.24
CA LYS A 146 23.96 5.23 -3.63
C LYS A 146 23.64 4.36 -4.85
N GLY A 147 22.58 4.70 -5.59
CA GLY A 147 22.07 3.90 -6.70
C GLY A 147 20.93 2.98 -6.28
N GLY A 148 20.36 2.31 -7.25
CA GLY A 148 19.23 1.42 -7.08
C GLY A 148 19.24 0.29 -8.11
N GLY A 149 18.28 -0.59 -8.01
CA GLY A 149 18.14 -1.73 -8.90
C GLY A 149 16.72 -2.28 -8.89
N GLY A 150 16.50 -3.20 -9.81
CA GLY A 150 15.21 -3.83 -9.98
C GLY A 150 15.10 -4.52 -11.32
N ARG A 151 13.90 -4.51 -11.88
CA ARG A 151 13.58 -4.98 -13.22
C ARG A 151 13.24 -3.78 -14.11
N SER A 152 13.16 -4.01 -15.42
CA SER A 152 12.82 -2.98 -16.40
C SER A 152 11.45 -2.34 -16.15
N ASP A 153 10.51 -3.08 -15.54
CA ASP A 153 9.17 -2.63 -15.21
C ASP A 153 9.06 -1.98 -13.81
N MET A 154 10.02 -2.25 -12.90
CA MET A 154 10.04 -1.71 -11.55
C MET A 154 11.42 -1.71 -10.92
N ALA A 155 11.84 -0.57 -10.39
CA ALA A 155 13.11 -0.42 -9.70
C ALA A 155 12.96 0.46 -8.45
N LEU A 156 13.83 0.21 -7.46
CA LEU A 156 13.88 0.93 -6.19
C LEU A 156 15.31 1.40 -5.92
N ALA A 157 15.41 2.52 -5.22
CA ALA A 157 16.68 3.07 -4.73
C ALA A 157 16.52 3.72 -3.36
N GLY A 158 17.61 3.76 -2.61
CA GLY A 158 17.72 4.65 -1.46
C GLY A 158 18.09 6.06 -1.91
N ALA A 159 17.57 7.05 -1.24
CA ALA A 159 17.85 8.47 -1.43
C ALA A 159 18.20 9.15 -0.10
N ASN A 160 19.01 10.18 -0.14
CA ASN A 160 19.44 10.89 1.08
C ASN A 160 18.91 12.33 1.16
N ASN A 161 18.43 12.88 0.05
CA ASN A 161 18.03 14.29 -0.03
C ASN A 161 16.66 14.46 -0.66
N ILE A 162 15.64 14.52 0.20
CA ILE A 162 14.24 14.70 -0.24
C ILE A 162 13.98 16.07 -0.87
N ASN A 163 14.76 17.09 -0.52
CA ASN A 163 14.57 18.45 -1.06
C ASN A 163 14.80 18.52 -2.57
N LYS A 164 15.45 17.51 -3.16
CA LYS A 164 15.67 17.40 -4.61
C LYS A 164 14.58 16.60 -5.33
N SER A 165 13.44 16.35 -4.68
CA SER A 165 12.32 15.64 -5.29
C SER A 165 11.77 16.34 -6.54
N GLU A 166 11.72 17.68 -6.55
CA GLU A 166 11.31 18.48 -7.70
C GLU A 166 12.29 18.33 -8.88
N GLU A 167 13.59 18.31 -8.61
CA GLU A 167 14.62 18.07 -9.65
C GLU A 167 14.46 16.68 -10.29
N VAL A 168 14.06 15.68 -9.49
CA VAL A 168 13.74 14.33 -10.01
C VAL A 168 12.52 14.36 -10.91
N PHE A 169 11.49 15.11 -10.51
CA PHE A 169 10.28 15.26 -11.31
C PHE A 169 10.59 15.89 -12.67
N ASP A 170 11.32 16.99 -12.69
CA ASP A 170 11.71 17.69 -13.93
C ASP A 170 12.60 16.80 -14.81
N ALA A 171 13.55 16.08 -14.23
CA ALA A 171 14.41 15.16 -14.97
C ALA A 171 13.63 13.99 -15.61
N LEU A 172 12.66 13.42 -14.89
CA LEU A 172 11.78 12.38 -15.42
C LEU A 172 10.91 12.92 -16.55
N LYS A 173 10.34 14.11 -16.39
CA LYS A 173 9.53 14.79 -17.40
C LYS A 173 10.34 15.04 -18.68
N GLU A 174 11.57 15.51 -18.54
CA GLU A 174 12.47 15.76 -19.66
C GLU A 174 12.83 14.46 -20.40
N GLU A 175 13.17 13.39 -19.66
CA GLU A 175 13.54 12.09 -20.23
C GLU A 175 12.34 11.46 -20.98
N ILE A 176 11.12 11.59 -20.43
CA ILE A 176 9.91 11.11 -21.10
C ILE A 176 9.62 11.93 -22.35
N SER A 177 9.77 13.26 -22.29
CA SER A 177 9.54 14.16 -23.44
C SER A 177 10.49 13.86 -24.59
N LYS A 178 11.72 13.43 -24.32
CA LYS A 178 12.73 13.10 -25.36
C LYS A 178 12.38 11.83 -26.13
N LYS A 179 11.59 10.93 -25.55
CA LYS A 179 11.32 9.58 -26.10
C LYS A 179 9.83 9.33 -26.38
N SER A 180 8.99 10.33 -26.12
CA SER A 180 7.53 10.26 -26.32
C SER A 180 7.14 10.31 -27.81
#